data_488ef2f598bbd59510d9a9e2d80b1f2b
#
_entry.id   488ef2f598bbd59510d9a9e2d80b1f2b
#
_cell.length_a   1.000
_cell.length_b   1.000
_cell.length_c   1.000
_cell.angle_alpha   90.00
_cell.angle_beta   90.00
_cell.angle_gamma   90.00
#
_symmetry.space_group_name_H-M   'P 1'
#
loop_
_entity.id
_entity.type
_entity.pdbx_description
1 polymer ?
#
loop_
_entity_poly.entity_id
_entity_poly.type
_entity_poly.pdbx_seq_one_letter_code
_entity_poly.pdbx_strand_id
1 'polypeptide(L)'
;MTDYKEYMKTLEEQIQNKRARALVSEEINGHIEEQAQGYEEEGMSREDAKREAVRQMGDPVETGCALNRIHRPAFPWKLFVLAVLLTAASIPVSYTHLRAHET
;
A
#
# COMPACT_ATOMS: atom_id res chain seq x y z
N MET A 1 16.80 4.77 3.83
CA MET A 1 15.94 3.75 3.23
C MET A 1 14.74 3.50 4.12
N THR A 2 13.54 3.60 3.55
CA THR A 2 12.31 3.50 4.33
C THR A 2 12.01 2.04 4.64
N ASP A 3 12.03 1.67 5.90
CA ASP A 3 11.62 0.33 6.29
C ASP A 3 10.13 0.32 6.63
N TYR A 4 9.62 -0.84 6.98
CA TYR A 4 8.21 -1.02 7.23
C TYR A 4 7.70 -0.13 8.36
N LYS A 5 8.45 -0.03 9.46
CA LYS A 5 8.03 0.76 10.61
C LYS A 5 7.97 2.24 10.29
N GLU A 6 8.98 2.73 9.58
CA GLU A 6 9.01 4.13 9.17
C GLU A 6 7.89 4.45 8.21
N TYR A 7 7.64 3.54 7.26
CA TYR A 7 6.56 3.71 6.32
C TYR A 7 5.22 3.84 7.04
N MET A 8 4.92 2.92 7.95
CA MET A 8 3.66 2.95 8.68
C MET A 8 3.54 4.18 9.55
N LYS A 9 4.60 4.58 10.20
CA LYS A 9 4.59 5.78 11.03
C LYS A 9 4.28 7.02 10.21
N THR A 10 4.97 7.18 9.09
CA THR A 10 4.77 8.34 8.23
C THR A 10 3.35 8.38 7.67
N LEU A 11 2.86 7.23 7.24
CA LEU A 11 1.51 7.13 6.70
C LEU A 11 0.48 7.50 7.76
N GLU A 12 0.63 6.96 8.96
CA GLU A 12 -0.30 7.21 10.05
C GLU A 12 -0.31 8.67 10.47
N GLU A 13 0.82 9.35 10.38
CA GLU A 13 0.91 10.76 10.72
C GLU A 13 0.05 11.63 9.81
N GLN A 14 -0.29 11.16 8.63
CA GLN A 14 -1.11 11.91 7.70
C GLN A 14 -2.59 11.77 7.98
N ILE A 15 -2.98 10.84 8.82
CA ILE A 15 -4.39 10.56 9.10
C ILE A 15 -4.75 11.13 10.46
N GLN A 16 -5.59 12.16 10.47
CA GLN A 16 -5.93 12.88 11.69
C GLN A 16 -6.91 12.15 12.59
N ASN A 17 -7.86 11.46 11.99
CA ASN A 17 -8.87 10.76 12.77
C ASN A 17 -8.29 9.47 13.35
N LYS A 18 -8.39 9.32 14.66
CA LYS A 18 -7.79 8.20 15.36
C LYS A 18 -8.36 6.85 14.94
N ARG A 19 -9.67 6.82 14.76
CA ARG A 19 -10.34 5.59 14.35
C ARG A 19 -9.98 5.20 12.93
N ALA A 20 -9.98 6.18 12.04
CA ALA A 20 -9.58 5.94 10.67
C ALA A 20 -8.14 5.48 10.60
N ARG A 21 -7.27 6.07 11.41
CA ARG A 21 -5.86 5.69 11.47
C ARG A 21 -5.69 4.22 11.80
N ALA A 22 -6.43 3.75 12.81
CA ALA A 22 -6.33 2.34 13.22
C ALA A 22 -6.82 1.40 12.12
N LEU A 23 -7.93 1.74 11.48
CA LEU A 23 -8.47 0.92 10.41
C LEU A 23 -7.56 0.88 9.20
N VAL A 24 -7.04 2.03 8.82
CA VAL A 24 -6.13 2.11 7.67
C VAL A 24 -4.85 1.36 7.95
N SER A 25 -4.30 1.50 9.15
CA SER A 25 -3.07 0.80 9.51
C SER A 25 -3.25 -0.71 9.40
N GLU A 26 -4.37 -1.22 9.86
CA GLU A 26 -4.66 -2.65 9.78
C GLU A 26 -4.74 -3.12 8.33
N GLU A 27 -5.46 -2.39 7.49
CA GLU A 27 -5.61 -2.74 6.09
C GLU A 27 -4.28 -2.70 5.34
N ILE A 28 -3.52 -1.63 5.54
CA ILE A 28 -2.24 -1.48 4.87
C ILE A 28 -1.26 -2.55 5.32
N ASN A 29 -1.22 -2.82 6.62
CA ASN A 29 -0.35 -3.84 7.16
C ASN A 29 -0.67 -5.22 6.56
N GLY A 30 -1.96 -5.54 6.48
CA GLY A 30 -2.39 -6.79 5.87
C GLY A 30 -1.98 -6.90 4.41
N HIS A 31 -2.11 -5.82 3.69
CA HIS A 31 -1.75 -5.79 2.28
C HIS A 31 -0.24 -6.00 2.10
N ILE A 32 0.57 -5.34 2.93
CA ILE A 32 2.02 -5.51 2.85
C ILE A 32 2.41 -6.94 3.17
N GLU A 33 1.78 -7.56 4.15
CA GLU A 33 2.05 -8.96 4.48
C GLU A 33 1.70 -9.90 3.34
N GLU A 34 0.57 -9.68 2.69
CA GLU A 34 0.18 -10.49 1.53
C GLU A 34 1.17 -10.36 0.39
N GLN A 35 1.58 -9.14 0.11
CA GLN A 35 2.56 -8.88 -0.93
C GLN A 35 3.89 -9.55 -0.61
N ALA A 36 4.32 -9.42 0.63
CA ALA A 36 5.59 -10.02 1.06
C ALA A 36 5.54 -11.53 0.93
N GLN A 37 4.43 -12.16 1.28
CA GLN A 37 4.28 -13.60 1.12
C GLN A 37 4.45 -14.02 -0.33
N GLY A 38 3.88 -13.24 -1.25
CA GLY A 38 4.03 -13.51 -2.66
C GLY A 38 5.48 -13.48 -3.11
N TYR A 39 6.22 -12.49 -2.63
CA TYR A 39 7.64 -12.38 -2.97
C TYR A 39 8.47 -13.50 -2.35
N GLU A 40 8.10 -13.92 -1.14
CA GLU A 40 8.79 -15.06 -0.51
C GLU A 40 8.59 -16.33 -1.32
N GLU A 41 7.40 -16.52 -1.86
CA GLU A 41 7.11 -17.68 -2.70
C GLU A 41 7.92 -17.66 -3.99
N GLU A 42 8.34 -16.48 -4.42
CA GLU A 42 9.18 -16.33 -5.59
C GLU A 42 10.66 -16.50 -5.28
N GLY A 43 11.00 -16.72 -4.03
CA GLY A 43 12.38 -16.99 -3.64
C GLY A 43 13.07 -15.90 -2.85
N MET A 44 12.38 -14.80 -2.58
CA MET A 44 12.99 -13.73 -1.79
C MET A 44 13.06 -14.08 -0.32
N SER A 45 14.06 -13.53 0.36
CA SER A 45 14.13 -13.66 1.81
C SER A 45 13.00 -12.85 2.42
N ARG A 46 12.66 -13.15 3.67
CA ARG A 46 11.60 -12.43 4.37
C ARG A 46 11.86 -10.93 4.42
N GLU A 47 13.08 -10.54 4.74
CA GLU A 47 13.44 -9.13 4.83
C GLU A 47 13.33 -8.43 3.49
N ASP A 48 13.87 -9.06 2.45
CA ASP A 48 13.80 -8.48 1.11
C ASP A 48 12.38 -8.41 0.61
N ALA A 49 11.58 -9.44 0.87
CA ALA A 49 10.19 -9.49 0.46
C ALA A 49 9.40 -8.35 1.10
N LYS A 50 9.62 -8.11 2.38
CA LYS A 50 8.92 -7.06 3.10
C LYS A 50 9.35 -5.68 2.60
N ARG A 51 10.64 -5.51 2.36
CA ARG A 51 11.17 -4.25 1.84
C ARG A 51 10.59 -3.95 0.46
N GLU A 52 10.52 -4.96 -0.38
CA GLU A 52 9.96 -4.79 -1.71
C GLU A 52 8.47 -4.46 -1.65
N ALA A 53 7.74 -5.11 -0.76
CA ALA A 53 6.31 -4.83 -0.58
C ALA A 53 6.09 -3.38 -0.16
N VAL A 54 6.91 -2.88 0.76
CA VAL A 54 6.83 -1.47 1.18
C VAL A 54 7.17 -0.53 0.03
N ARG A 55 8.20 -0.87 -0.72
CA ARG A 55 8.60 -0.05 -1.86
C ARG A 55 7.47 0.07 -2.90
N GLN A 56 6.76 -1.01 -3.13
CA GLN A 56 5.66 -1.02 -4.09
C GLN A 56 4.46 -0.19 -3.62
N MET A 57 4.36 0.09 -2.34
CA MET A 57 3.28 0.91 -1.83
C MET A 57 3.38 2.38 -2.23
N GLY A 58 4.56 2.83 -2.59
CA GLY A 58 4.77 4.21 -2.99
C GLY A 58 5.05 5.15 -1.83
N ASP A 59 4.75 6.42 -2.01
CA ASP A 59 5.04 7.44 -1.00
C ASP A 59 4.02 7.39 0.13
N PRO A 60 4.47 7.17 1.39
CA PRO A 60 3.53 7.09 2.51
C PRO A 60 2.82 8.41 2.81
N VAL A 61 3.44 9.54 2.51
CA VAL A 61 2.80 10.83 2.72
C VAL A 61 1.63 11.01 1.76
N GLU A 62 1.85 10.72 0.49
CA GLU A 62 0.79 10.83 -0.50
C GLU A 62 -0.35 9.86 -0.23
N THR A 63 -0.01 8.62 0.07
CA THR A 63 -1.02 7.60 0.35
C THR A 63 -1.82 7.98 1.60
N GLY A 64 -1.13 8.39 2.66
CA GLY A 64 -1.80 8.78 3.87
C GLY A 64 -2.69 9.99 3.69
N CYS A 65 -2.23 10.99 2.95
CA CYS A 65 -3.03 12.18 2.68
C CYS A 65 -4.28 11.86 1.87
N ALA A 66 -4.14 10.99 0.88
CA ALA A 66 -5.28 10.58 0.07
C ALA A 66 -6.34 9.88 0.93
N LEU A 67 -5.89 8.98 1.80
CA LEU A 67 -6.79 8.27 2.68
C LEU A 67 -7.44 9.20 3.69
N ASN A 68 -6.70 10.19 4.18
CA ASN A 68 -7.22 11.14 5.15
C ASN A 68 -8.33 12.01 4.54
N ARG A 69 -8.18 12.37 3.27
CA ARG A 69 -9.17 13.21 2.59
C ARG A 69 -10.53 12.57 2.47
N ILE A 70 -10.57 11.25 2.41
CA ILE A 70 -11.80 10.54 2.09
C ILE A 70 -12.37 9.84 3.30
N HIS A 71 -11.96 10.29 4.46
CA HIS A 71 -12.48 9.75 5.69
C HIS A 71 -13.96 10.12 5.86
N ARG A 72 -14.85 9.13 5.73
CA ARG A 72 -16.28 9.29 5.98
C ARG A 72 -16.79 8.04 6.69
N PRO A 73 -17.53 8.19 7.79
CA PRO A 73 -17.97 7.04 8.58
C PRO A 73 -18.81 6.01 7.82
N ALA A 74 -19.58 6.47 6.85
CA ALA A 74 -20.47 5.58 6.09
C ALA A 74 -19.82 4.98 4.86
N PHE A 75 -18.55 5.24 4.63
CA PHE A 75 -17.88 4.82 3.42
C PHE A 75 -17.26 3.43 3.59
N PRO A 76 -17.31 2.56 2.56
CA PRO A 76 -16.69 1.23 2.66
C PRO A 76 -15.18 1.33 2.55
N TRP A 77 -14.54 1.47 3.68
CA TRP A 77 -13.11 1.71 3.79
C TRP A 77 -12.25 0.68 3.06
N LYS A 78 -12.64 -0.60 3.17
CA LYS A 78 -11.85 -1.65 2.55
C LYS A 78 -11.77 -1.48 1.04
N LEU A 79 -12.90 -1.17 0.43
CA LEU A 79 -12.93 -0.96 -1.02
C LEU A 79 -12.12 0.26 -1.41
N PHE A 80 -12.19 1.30 -0.60
CA PHE A 80 -11.46 2.54 -0.90
C PHE A 80 -9.96 2.35 -0.79
N VAL A 81 -9.49 1.73 0.29
CA VAL A 81 -8.07 1.46 0.47
C VAL A 81 -7.57 0.58 -0.68
N LEU A 82 -8.33 -0.43 -1.03
CA LEU A 82 -7.98 -1.31 -2.12
C LEU A 82 -7.91 -0.55 -3.44
N ALA A 83 -8.84 0.36 -3.68
CA ALA A 83 -8.85 1.16 -4.90
C ALA A 83 -7.61 2.05 -4.99
N VAL A 84 -7.25 2.70 -3.90
CA VAL A 84 -6.06 3.55 -3.85
C VAL A 84 -4.81 2.73 -4.14
N LEU A 85 -4.69 1.58 -3.51
CA LEU A 85 -3.53 0.72 -3.69
C LEU A 85 -3.46 0.17 -5.10
N LEU A 86 -4.57 -0.24 -5.66
CA LEU A 86 -4.62 -0.74 -7.03
C LEU A 86 -4.26 0.34 -8.03
N THR A 87 -4.74 1.55 -7.81
CA THR A 87 -4.42 2.67 -8.69
C THR A 87 -2.92 2.96 -8.67
N ALA A 88 -2.32 2.95 -7.48
CA ALA A 88 -0.90 3.21 -7.36
C ALA A 88 -0.07 2.10 -7.98
N ALA A 89 -0.50 0.85 -7.84
CA ALA A 89 0.26 -0.30 -8.33
C ALA A 89 0.00 -0.61 -9.79
N SER A 90 -1.18 -0.28 -10.32
CA SER A 90 -1.57 -0.73 -11.66
C SER A 90 -0.90 0.06 -12.78
N ILE A 91 -0.50 1.29 -12.53
CA ILE A 91 0.11 2.10 -13.59
C ILE A 91 1.35 1.45 -14.19
N PRO A 92 2.36 1.04 -13.39
CA PRO A 92 3.53 0.38 -13.96
C PRO A 92 3.19 -0.98 -14.57
N VAL A 93 2.29 -1.72 -13.94
CA VAL A 93 1.89 -3.04 -14.44
C VAL A 93 1.17 -2.91 -15.76
N SER A 94 0.25 -1.96 -15.87
CA SER A 94 -0.47 -1.71 -17.12
C SER A 94 0.47 -1.35 -18.24
N TYR A 95 1.43 -0.52 -17.96
CA TYR A 95 2.40 -0.09 -18.96
C TYR A 95 3.21 -1.29 -19.46
N THR A 96 3.70 -2.11 -18.55
CA THR A 96 4.46 -3.30 -18.90
C THR A 96 3.62 -4.28 -19.70
N HIS A 97 2.39 -4.45 -19.28
CA HIS A 97 1.47 -5.35 -19.96
C HIS A 97 1.21 -4.92 -21.40
N LEU A 98 1.01 -3.63 -21.61
CA LEU A 98 0.77 -3.10 -22.95
C LEU A 98 1.98 -3.33 -23.84
N ARG A 99 3.16 -3.15 -23.34
CA ARG A 99 4.37 -3.41 -24.12
C ARG A 99 4.48 -4.87 -24.50
N ALA A 100 4.23 -5.75 -23.57
CA ALA A 100 4.27 -7.18 -23.84
C ALA A 100 3.23 -7.56 -24.87
N HIS A 101 2.08 -6.91 -24.82
CA HIS A 101 0.99 -7.19 -25.74
C HIS A 101 1.30 -6.73 -27.17
N GLU A 102 2.03 -5.66 -27.29
CA GLU A 102 2.40 -5.12 -28.59
C GLU A 102 3.45 -5.97 -29.32
N THR A 103 4.24 -6.69 -28.58
CA THR A 103 5.22 -7.57 -29.16
C THR A 103 4.63 -8.93 -29.49
#